data_c39b5e08bcd04714e50c36ca723b3433
#
_entry.id   c39b5e08bcd04714e50c36ca723b3433
#
_cell.length_a   1.000
_cell.length_b   1.000
_cell.length_c   1.000
_cell.angle_alpha   90.00
_cell.angle_beta   90.00
_cell.angle_gamma   90.00
#
_symmetry.space_group_name_H-M   'P 1'
#
loop_
_entity.id
_entity.type
_entity.pdbx_description
1 polymer ?
#
loop_
_entity_poly.entity_id
_entity_poly.type
_entity_poly.pdbx_seq_one_letter_code
_entity_poly.pdbx_strand_id
1 'polypeptide(L)'
;DVDAANAAIAADQEVDHKEREIESLCLKLLLQQQPVAKDLRLISAALKMITDMERIGDQAADISGLVIYIANEPYFKDLVHLPQMGEKAIRMVRGSLDAYVSKDLELARDVMNMDDEIDDLFDIVKNELIDHIRSDAASGSQAIDLLMIAKYYERIGDHAQNIADHSTVYPLQMKDRKHPCTYKQILPYLKGQGIHV
;
A
#
# COMPACT_ATOMS: atom_id res chain seq x y z
N ASP A 1 -6.67 3.53 -19.48
CA ASP A 1 -7.48 2.32 -19.78
C ASP A 1 -8.65 2.24 -18.78
N VAL A 2 -9.87 2.56 -19.27
CA VAL A 2 -11.10 2.62 -18.46
C VAL A 2 -11.51 1.24 -17.95
N ASP A 3 -11.28 0.19 -18.73
CA ASP A 3 -11.64 -1.18 -18.32
C ASP A 3 -10.75 -1.65 -17.15
N ALA A 4 -9.45 -1.35 -17.22
CA ALA A 4 -8.52 -1.63 -16.13
C ALA A 4 -8.89 -0.83 -14.86
N ALA A 5 -9.30 0.44 -15.01
CA ALA A 5 -9.73 1.27 -13.90
C ALA A 5 -11.00 0.72 -13.22
N ASN A 6 -12.00 0.30 -14.01
CA ASN A 6 -13.20 -0.34 -13.47
C ASN A 6 -12.89 -1.66 -12.76
N ALA A 7 -11.95 -2.45 -13.29
CA ALA A 7 -11.50 -3.69 -12.64
C ALA A 7 -10.81 -3.42 -11.30
N ALA A 8 -10.00 -2.35 -11.20
CA ALA A 8 -9.35 -1.95 -9.96
C ALA A 8 -10.36 -1.52 -8.88
N ILE A 9 -11.39 -0.72 -9.25
CA ILE A 9 -12.48 -0.33 -8.35
C ILE A 9 -13.25 -1.57 -7.85
N ALA A 10 -13.49 -2.55 -8.72
CA ALA A 10 -14.17 -3.78 -8.31
C ALA A 10 -13.32 -4.64 -7.38
N ALA A 11 -11.99 -4.66 -7.58
CA ALA A 11 -11.05 -5.42 -6.75
C ALA A 11 -10.93 -4.85 -5.32
N ASP A 12 -11.16 -3.56 -5.13
CA ASP A 12 -11.14 -2.91 -3.82
C ASP A 12 -12.16 -3.54 -2.84
N GLN A 13 -13.35 -3.89 -3.31
CA GLN A 13 -14.35 -4.59 -2.48
C GLN A 13 -13.85 -5.95 -1.96
N GLU A 14 -12.97 -6.62 -2.69
CA GLU A 14 -12.36 -7.87 -2.25
C GLU A 14 -11.33 -7.61 -1.14
N VAL A 15 -10.54 -6.53 -1.27
CA VAL A 15 -9.59 -6.09 -0.23
C VAL A 15 -10.33 -5.79 1.07
N ASP A 16 -11.40 -5.00 1.01
CA ASP A 16 -12.28 -4.70 2.14
C ASP A 16 -12.83 -5.95 2.83
N HIS A 17 -13.27 -6.91 2.01
CA HIS A 17 -13.79 -8.16 2.56
C HIS A 17 -12.71 -8.94 3.29
N LYS A 18 -11.49 -9.00 2.74
CA LYS A 18 -10.34 -9.66 3.37
C LYS A 18 -9.88 -8.97 4.63
N GLU A 19 -9.88 -7.66 4.66
CA GLU A 19 -9.58 -6.87 5.86
C GLU A 19 -10.51 -7.28 7.01
N ARG A 20 -11.83 -7.27 6.81
CA ARG A 20 -12.83 -7.65 7.83
C ARG A 20 -12.72 -9.11 8.28
N GLU A 21 -12.39 -10.04 7.36
CA GLU A 21 -12.15 -11.46 7.70
C GLU A 21 -10.93 -11.59 8.63
N ILE A 22 -9.82 -10.93 8.32
CA ILE A 22 -8.57 -11.00 9.09
C ILE A 22 -8.77 -10.29 10.44
N GLU A 23 -9.42 -9.12 10.47
CA GLU A 23 -9.76 -8.43 11.71
C GLU A 23 -10.58 -9.34 12.65
N SER A 24 -11.65 -9.94 12.13
CA SER A 24 -12.48 -10.87 12.89
C SER A 24 -11.69 -12.06 13.45
N LEU A 25 -10.75 -12.60 12.65
CA LEU A 25 -9.86 -13.68 13.10
C LEU A 25 -8.91 -13.20 14.21
N CYS A 26 -8.31 -12.03 14.07
CA CYS A 26 -7.43 -11.45 15.08
C CYS A 26 -8.16 -11.23 16.41
N LEU A 27 -9.36 -10.65 16.37
CA LEU A 27 -10.20 -10.46 17.56
C LEU A 27 -10.58 -11.79 18.22
N LYS A 28 -10.94 -12.79 17.42
CA LYS A 28 -11.23 -14.14 17.92
C LYS A 28 -10.03 -14.77 18.62
N LEU A 29 -8.83 -14.63 18.07
CA LEU A 29 -7.59 -15.11 18.70
C LEU A 29 -7.32 -14.41 20.04
N LEU A 30 -7.51 -13.07 20.08
CA LEU A 30 -7.37 -12.29 21.32
C LEU A 30 -8.30 -12.77 22.42
N LEU A 31 -9.58 -13.05 22.08
CA LEU A 31 -10.60 -13.43 23.05
C LEU A 31 -10.49 -14.88 23.54
N GLN A 32 -10.10 -15.80 22.66
CA GLN A 32 -10.18 -17.23 22.94
C GLN A 32 -8.86 -17.85 23.40
N GLN A 33 -7.71 -17.29 23.00
CA GLN A 33 -6.40 -17.94 23.20
C GLN A 33 -5.55 -17.30 24.29
N GLN A 34 -5.99 -16.19 24.92
CA GLN A 34 -5.20 -15.46 25.93
C GLN A 34 -3.72 -15.30 25.49
N PRO A 35 -3.46 -14.64 24.36
CA PRO A 35 -2.14 -14.62 23.74
C PRO A 35 -1.09 -14.02 24.67
N VAL A 36 0.09 -14.63 24.75
CA VAL A 36 1.23 -14.07 25.47
C VAL A 36 1.86 -12.91 24.70
N ALA A 37 2.69 -12.12 25.34
CA ALA A 37 3.24 -10.86 24.81
C ALA A 37 3.77 -10.94 23.37
N LYS A 38 4.29 -12.08 22.94
CA LYS A 38 4.80 -12.30 21.56
C LYS A 38 3.65 -12.43 20.55
N ASP A 39 2.65 -13.23 20.90
CA ASP A 39 1.48 -13.45 20.04
C ASP A 39 0.62 -12.20 19.96
N LEU A 40 0.52 -11.45 21.07
CA LEU A 40 -0.18 -10.17 21.10
C LEU A 40 0.45 -9.15 20.14
N ARG A 41 1.80 -9.10 20.09
CA ARG A 41 2.49 -8.20 19.14
C ARG A 41 2.23 -8.61 17.68
N LEU A 42 2.24 -9.92 17.39
CA LEU A 42 1.93 -10.42 16.05
C LEU A 42 0.54 -10.04 15.61
N ILE A 43 -0.46 -10.26 16.46
CA ILE A 43 -1.85 -9.91 16.17
C ILE A 43 -1.99 -8.39 16.00
N SER A 44 -1.33 -7.60 16.86
CA SER A 44 -1.34 -6.14 16.73
C SER A 44 -0.68 -5.64 15.43
N ALA A 45 0.44 -6.24 15.02
CA ALA A 45 1.08 -5.92 13.75
C ALA A 45 0.19 -6.30 12.55
N ALA A 46 -0.45 -7.48 12.60
CA ALA A 46 -1.38 -7.91 11.56
C ALA A 46 -2.57 -6.95 11.42
N LEU A 47 -3.17 -6.51 12.54
CA LEU A 47 -4.28 -5.55 12.53
C LEU A 47 -3.89 -4.21 11.89
N LYS A 48 -2.70 -3.69 12.20
CA LYS A 48 -2.20 -2.46 11.59
C LYS A 48 -1.94 -2.64 10.09
N MET A 49 -1.28 -3.75 9.73
CA MET A 49 -0.95 -4.03 8.34
C MET A 49 -2.21 -4.15 7.45
N ILE A 50 -3.27 -4.82 7.91
CA ILE A 50 -4.49 -4.95 7.11
C ILE A 50 -5.19 -3.61 6.90
N THR A 51 -5.12 -2.71 7.90
CA THR A 51 -5.63 -1.34 7.75
C THR A 51 -4.81 -0.55 6.70
N ASP A 52 -3.48 -0.66 6.72
CA ASP A 52 -2.64 -0.03 5.69
C ASP A 52 -2.92 -0.63 4.29
N MET A 53 -3.18 -1.94 4.20
CA MET A 53 -3.54 -2.60 2.92
C MET A 53 -4.90 -2.14 2.40
N GLU A 54 -5.91 -1.99 3.25
CA GLU A 54 -7.22 -1.44 2.90
C GLU A 54 -7.06 0.00 2.37
N ARG A 55 -6.26 0.84 3.05
CA ARG A 55 -5.97 2.20 2.58
C ARG A 55 -5.28 2.23 1.22
N ILE A 56 -4.39 1.30 0.93
CA ILE A 56 -3.78 1.17 -0.41
C ILE A 56 -4.84 0.83 -1.46
N GLY A 57 -5.80 -0.05 -1.15
CA GLY A 57 -6.95 -0.37 -2.00
C GLY A 57 -7.80 0.87 -2.28
N ASP A 58 -8.24 1.58 -1.23
CA ASP A 58 -8.98 2.84 -1.32
C ASP A 58 -8.30 3.84 -2.27
N GLN A 59 -6.97 4.07 -2.08
CA GLN A 59 -6.21 5.01 -2.93
C GLN A 59 -6.18 4.54 -4.39
N ALA A 60 -6.04 3.24 -4.65
CA ALA A 60 -6.04 2.69 -5.99
C ALA A 60 -7.41 2.84 -6.68
N ALA A 61 -8.51 2.67 -5.92
CA ALA A 61 -9.87 2.92 -6.40
C ALA A 61 -10.10 4.41 -6.69
N ASP A 62 -9.62 5.31 -5.83
CA ASP A 62 -9.70 6.77 -6.04
C ASP A 62 -8.93 7.21 -7.29
N ILE A 63 -7.69 6.72 -7.49
CA ILE A 63 -6.91 6.95 -8.73
C ILE A 63 -7.72 6.47 -9.94
N SER A 64 -8.31 5.28 -9.86
CA SER A 64 -9.08 4.69 -10.95
C SER A 64 -10.33 5.52 -11.28
N GLY A 65 -11.01 6.06 -10.27
CA GLY A 65 -12.13 6.99 -10.44
C GLY A 65 -11.72 8.26 -11.18
N LEU A 66 -10.59 8.87 -10.81
CA LEU A 66 -10.05 10.04 -11.51
C LEU A 66 -9.63 9.72 -12.95
N VAL A 67 -8.99 8.56 -13.18
CA VAL A 67 -8.61 8.11 -14.53
C VAL A 67 -9.83 7.97 -15.43
N ILE A 68 -10.95 7.42 -14.94
CA ILE A 68 -12.20 7.33 -15.70
C ILE A 68 -12.76 8.73 -16.00
N TYR A 69 -12.70 9.64 -15.02
CA TYR A 69 -13.20 11.00 -15.18
C TYR A 69 -12.45 11.76 -16.27
N ILE A 70 -11.12 11.71 -16.28
CA ILE A 70 -10.28 12.44 -17.25
C ILE A 70 -10.10 11.70 -18.58
N ALA A 71 -10.57 10.43 -18.72
CA ALA A 71 -10.29 9.59 -19.89
C ALA A 71 -10.82 10.17 -21.22
N ASN A 72 -11.84 11.04 -21.17
CA ASN A 72 -12.45 11.65 -22.35
C ASN A 72 -11.89 13.05 -22.68
N GLU A 73 -10.96 13.54 -21.88
CA GLU A 73 -10.33 14.84 -22.08
C GLU A 73 -9.02 14.72 -22.88
N PRO A 74 -8.58 15.76 -23.60
CA PRO A 74 -7.26 15.79 -24.21
C PRO A 74 -6.19 15.62 -23.13
N TYR A 75 -5.38 14.57 -23.24
CA TYR A 75 -4.37 14.22 -22.23
C TYR A 75 -3.08 15.03 -22.42
N PHE A 76 -2.47 15.46 -21.33
CA PHE A 76 -1.13 16.04 -21.34
C PHE A 76 -0.10 15.00 -21.78
N LYS A 77 0.61 15.28 -22.88
CA LYS A 77 1.54 14.31 -23.47
C LYS A 77 2.83 14.08 -22.67
N ASP A 78 3.17 14.95 -21.73
CA ASP A 78 4.54 15.07 -21.22
C ASP A 78 4.69 14.79 -19.70
N LEU A 79 3.73 14.13 -19.07
CA LEU A 79 3.84 13.75 -17.65
C LEU A 79 4.70 12.49 -17.49
N VAL A 80 6.01 12.64 -17.59
CA VAL A 80 6.97 11.52 -17.50
C VAL A 80 7.06 10.97 -16.07
N HIS A 81 6.98 11.84 -15.06
CA HIS A 81 7.24 11.48 -13.67
C HIS A 81 6.02 10.87 -12.98
N LEU A 82 4.80 11.18 -13.39
CA LEU A 82 3.59 10.56 -12.81
C LEU A 82 3.53 9.04 -13.00
N PRO A 83 3.81 8.47 -14.19
CA PRO A 83 3.96 7.02 -14.35
C PRO A 83 5.08 6.43 -13.51
N GLN A 84 6.21 7.14 -13.34
CA GLN A 84 7.31 6.69 -12.48
C GLN A 84 6.90 6.59 -11.01
N MET A 85 6.08 7.53 -10.52
CA MET A 85 5.48 7.42 -9.18
C MET A 85 4.65 6.14 -9.03
N GLY A 86 3.79 5.83 -10.01
CA GLY A 86 2.98 4.61 -10.00
C GLY A 86 3.82 3.34 -9.97
N GLU A 87 4.85 3.25 -10.81
CA GLU A 87 5.78 2.11 -10.81
C GLU A 87 6.53 1.95 -9.48
N LYS A 88 6.92 3.08 -8.87
CA LYS A 88 7.59 3.08 -7.58
C LYS A 88 6.65 2.65 -6.46
N ALA A 89 5.43 3.19 -6.41
CA ALA A 89 4.41 2.79 -5.45
C ALA A 89 4.13 1.27 -5.50
N ILE A 90 3.98 0.70 -6.71
CA ILE A 90 3.82 -0.75 -6.88
C ILE A 90 5.01 -1.53 -6.32
N ARG A 91 6.24 -1.06 -6.55
CA ARG A 91 7.44 -1.72 -6.01
C ARG A 91 7.49 -1.64 -4.49
N MET A 92 7.13 -0.50 -3.90
CA MET A 92 7.07 -0.34 -2.45
C MET A 92 6.04 -1.27 -1.82
N VAL A 93 4.81 -1.36 -2.37
CA VAL A 93 3.77 -2.26 -1.88
C VAL A 93 4.23 -3.72 -1.94
N ARG A 94 4.75 -4.17 -3.08
CA ARG A 94 5.26 -5.56 -3.20
C ARG A 94 6.41 -5.83 -2.26
N GLY A 95 7.40 -4.93 -2.24
CA GLY A 95 8.57 -5.07 -1.36
C GLY A 95 8.21 -5.10 0.13
N SER A 96 7.23 -4.29 0.56
CA SER A 96 6.79 -4.28 1.96
C SER A 96 6.11 -5.59 2.37
N LEU A 97 5.27 -6.15 1.49
CA LEU A 97 4.63 -7.44 1.72
C LEU A 97 5.65 -8.58 1.73
N ASP A 98 6.58 -8.60 0.76
CA ASP A 98 7.65 -9.59 0.69
C ASP A 98 8.56 -9.52 1.92
N ALA A 99 8.93 -8.32 2.37
CA ALA A 99 9.72 -8.11 3.58
C ALA A 99 8.99 -8.64 4.83
N TYR A 100 7.68 -8.37 4.93
CA TYR A 100 6.88 -8.85 6.06
C TYR A 100 6.80 -10.39 6.08
N VAL A 101 6.54 -11.01 4.94
CA VAL A 101 6.37 -12.46 4.81
C VAL A 101 7.68 -13.21 5.03
N SER A 102 8.76 -12.74 4.39
CA SER A 102 10.11 -13.35 4.49
C SER A 102 10.85 -12.97 5.76
N LYS A 103 10.38 -11.93 6.48
CA LYS A 103 11.05 -11.30 7.64
C LYS A 103 12.41 -10.74 7.25
N ASP A 104 12.48 -10.19 6.05
CA ASP A 104 13.69 -9.61 5.50
C ASP A 104 13.80 -8.13 5.90
N LEU A 105 14.72 -7.87 6.86
CA LEU A 105 14.95 -6.53 7.38
C LEU A 105 15.68 -5.61 6.40
N GLU A 106 16.49 -6.17 5.51
CA GLU A 106 17.22 -5.38 4.52
C GLU A 106 16.22 -4.89 3.48
N LEU A 107 15.36 -5.79 2.96
CA LEU A 107 14.28 -5.42 2.05
C LEU A 107 13.31 -4.40 2.67
N ALA A 108 12.97 -4.55 3.95
CA ALA A 108 12.12 -3.58 4.65
C ALA A 108 12.77 -2.18 4.67
N ARG A 109 14.07 -2.09 4.95
CA ARG A 109 14.81 -0.81 4.93
C ARG A 109 14.89 -0.21 3.53
N ASP A 110 15.09 -1.05 2.51
CA ASP A 110 15.10 -0.61 1.11
C ASP A 110 13.76 0.02 0.72
N VAL A 111 12.64 -0.60 1.13
CA VAL A 111 11.30 -0.02 0.91
C VAL A 111 11.15 1.32 1.63
N MET A 112 11.58 1.42 2.89
CA MET A 112 11.52 2.67 3.65
C MET A 112 12.35 3.79 3.00
N ASN A 113 13.51 3.47 2.41
CA ASN A 113 14.33 4.45 1.69
C ASN A 113 13.70 4.88 0.35
N MET A 114 12.83 4.06 -0.26
CA MET A 114 12.12 4.43 -1.48
C MET A 114 11.05 5.52 -1.25
N ASP A 115 10.64 5.74 -0.02
CA ASP A 115 9.64 6.75 0.35
C ASP A 115 10.14 8.16 0.03
N ASP A 116 11.36 8.49 0.44
CA ASP A 116 11.99 9.77 0.10
C ASP A 116 12.00 10.02 -1.43
N GLU A 117 12.19 8.96 -2.22
CA GLU A 117 12.24 9.09 -3.68
C GLU A 117 10.83 9.30 -4.29
N ILE A 118 9.75 8.81 -3.68
CA ILE A 118 8.38 9.06 -4.17
C ILE A 118 7.94 10.48 -3.80
N ASP A 119 8.38 10.99 -2.65
CA ASP A 119 8.18 12.37 -2.21
C ASP A 119 8.86 13.36 -3.15
N ASP A 120 10.12 13.09 -3.51
CA ASP A 120 10.86 13.90 -4.49
C ASP A 120 10.13 13.92 -5.84
N LEU A 121 9.63 12.77 -6.32
CA LEU A 121 8.84 12.68 -7.55
C LEU A 121 7.53 13.47 -7.46
N PHE A 122 6.84 13.45 -6.31
CA PHE A 122 5.64 14.24 -6.08
C PHE A 122 5.92 15.74 -6.25
N ASP A 123 7.01 16.24 -5.67
CA ASP A 123 7.41 17.65 -5.82
C ASP A 123 7.75 18.01 -7.26
N ILE A 124 8.39 17.11 -8.02
CA ILE A 124 8.66 17.31 -9.45
C ILE A 124 7.34 17.40 -10.23
N VAL A 125 6.44 16.42 -10.07
CA VAL A 125 5.13 16.40 -10.75
C VAL A 125 4.32 17.65 -10.43
N LYS A 126 4.28 18.06 -9.16
CA LYS A 126 3.61 19.29 -8.75
C LYS A 126 4.14 20.51 -9.50
N ASN A 127 5.45 20.65 -9.65
CA ASN A 127 6.05 21.77 -10.37
C ASN A 127 5.78 21.71 -11.89
N GLU A 128 5.83 20.51 -12.50
CA GLU A 128 5.44 20.30 -13.91
C GLU A 128 4.00 20.75 -14.16
N LEU A 129 3.07 20.39 -13.28
CA LEU A 129 1.66 20.77 -13.39
C LEU A 129 1.46 22.29 -13.20
N ILE A 130 2.18 22.92 -12.26
CA ILE A 130 2.15 24.39 -12.07
C ILE A 130 2.64 25.09 -13.34
N ASP A 131 3.73 24.66 -13.95
CA ASP A 131 4.26 25.26 -15.16
C ASP A 131 3.32 25.05 -16.35
N HIS A 132 2.64 23.89 -16.39
CA HIS A 132 1.61 23.63 -17.38
C HIS A 132 0.42 24.58 -17.26
N ILE A 133 -0.13 24.79 -16.05
CA ILE A 133 -1.20 25.76 -15.80
C ILE A 133 -0.79 27.19 -16.18
N ARG A 134 0.47 27.55 -15.94
CA ARG A 134 0.99 28.89 -16.35
C ARG A 134 1.01 29.05 -17.86
N SER A 135 1.28 27.99 -18.61
CA SER A 135 1.31 28.02 -20.07
C SER A 135 -0.07 27.94 -20.71
N ASP A 136 -0.99 27.20 -20.07
CA ASP A 136 -2.37 27.02 -20.52
C ASP A 136 -3.33 26.96 -19.31
N ALA A 137 -3.93 28.09 -19.01
CA ALA A 137 -4.88 28.20 -17.89
C ALA A 137 -6.15 27.36 -18.07
N ALA A 138 -6.51 26.97 -19.30
CA ALA A 138 -7.67 26.11 -19.55
C ALA A 138 -7.46 24.69 -19.05
N SER A 139 -6.21 24.25 -18.93
CA SER A 139 -5.85 22.92 -18.42
C SER A 139 -5.91 22.78 -16.89
N GLY A 140 -6.25 23.86 -16.17
CA GLY A 140 -6.18 23.90 -14.71
C GLY A 140 -6.98 22.82 -14.00
N SER A 141 -8.17 22.46 -14.49
CA SER A 141 -9.01 21.39 -13.89
C SER A 141 -8.30 20.04 -13.95
N GLN A 142 -7.87 19.65 -15.15
CA GLN A 142 -7.17 18.37 -15.35
C GLN A 142 -5.84 18.31 -14.62
N ALA A 143 -5.12 19.44 -14.49
CA ALA A 143 -3.88 19.49 -13.72
C ALA A 143 -4.13 19.22 -12.22
N ILE A 144 -5.26 19.69 -11.68
CA ILE A 144 -5.65 19.40 -10.29
C ILE A 144 -5.97 17.90 -10.13
N ASP A 145 -6.70 17.29 -11.04
CA ASP A 145 -7.01 15.85 -10.99
C ASP A 145 -5.72 15.01 -11.07
N LEU A 146 -4.78 15.38 -11.91
CA LEU A 146 -3.47 14.72 -12.00
C LEU A 146 -2.61 14.93 -10.75
N LEU A 147 -2.69 16.11 -10.11
CA LEU A 147 -2.04 16.34 -8.82
C LEU A 147 -2.65 15.45 -7.71
N MET A 148 -3.96 15.23 -7.74
CA MET A 148 -4.62 14.30 -6.82
C MET A 148 -4.15 12.86 -7.03
N ILE A 149 -4.01 12.42 -8.29
CA ILE A 149 -3.43 11.09 -8.60
C ILE A 149 -2.00 10.98 -8.04
N ALA A 150 -1.16 12.00 -8.24
CA ALA A 150 0.18 12.02 -7.66
C ALA A 150 0.16 11.93 -6.13
N LYS A 151 -0.77 12.66 -5.48
CA LYS A 151 -0.93 12.61 -4.02
C LYS A 151 -1.39 11.23 -3.54
N TYR A 152 -2.24 10.53 -4.29
CA TYR A 152 -2.63 9.17 -3.95
C TYR A 152 -1.47 8.18 -4.09
N TYR A 153 -0.58 8.35 -5.09
CA TYR A 153 0.63 7.51 -5.19
C TYR A 153 1.58 7.72 -4.02
N GLU A 154 1.79 8.96 -3.59
CA GLU A 154 2.60 9.27 -2.40
C GLU A 154 1.99 8.61 -1.16
N ARG A 155 0.66 8.71 -0.94
CA ARG A 155 -0.01 8.05 0.18
C ARG A 155 0.06 6.52 0.14
N ILE A 156 0.05 5.91 -1.05
CA ILE A 156 0.32 4.48 -1.21
C ILE A 156 1.74 4.15 -0.74
N GLY A 157 2.72 5.01 -1.05
CA GLY A 157 4.09 4.91 -0.55
C GLY A 157 4.14 4.95 0.98
N ASP A 158 3.51 5.94 1.61
CA ASP A 158 3.39 6.08 3.07
C ASP A 158 2.86 4.79 3.72
N HIS A 159 1.75 4.24 3.19
CA HIS A 159 1.17 3.00 3.72
C HIS A 159 2.07 1.78 3.50
N ALA A 160 2.76 1.69 2.36
CA ALA A 160 3.74 0.64 2.11
C ALA A 160 4.95 0.75 3.04
N GLN A 161 5.42 1.97 3.35
CA GLN A 161 6.46 2.23 4.35
C GLN A 161 6.01 1.77 5.73
N ASN A 162 4.76 2.05 6.14
CA ASN A 162 4.21 1.58 7.41
C ASN A 162 4.21 0.04 7.51
N ILE A 163 3.81 -0.66 6.43
CA ILE A 163 3.85 -2.13 6.37
C ILE A 163 5.30 -2.63 6.53
N ALA A 164 6.27 -1.99 5.86
CA ALA A 164 7.69 -2.33 5.99
C ALA A 164 8.20 -2.08 7.41
N ASP A 165 7.83 -0.96 8.06
CA ASP A 165 8.20 -0.68 9.45
C ASP A 165 7.68 -1.75 10.41
N HIS A 166 6.44 -2.23 10.23
CA HIS A 166 5.90 -3.32 11.02
C HIS A 166 6.71 -4.60 10.89
N SER A 167 7.41 -4.82 9.76
CA SER A 167 8.33 -5.94 9.56
C SER A 167 9.58 -5.82 10.42
N THR A 168 10.05 -4.60 10.70
CA THR A 168 11.28 -4.35 11.48
C THR A 168 11.08 -4.53 12.98
N VAL A 169 9.89 -4.28 13.49
CA VAL A 169 9.57 -4.42 14.93
C VAL A 169 9.63 -5.89 15.38
N TYR A 170 9.46 -6.83 14.45
CA TYR A 170 9.37 -8.26 14.72
C TYR A 170 10.69 -8.97 15.07
N PRO A 171 11.82 -8.75 14.36
CA PRO A 171 13.05 -9.50 14.55
C PRO A 171 13.94 -9.01 15.69
N LEU A 172 13.87 -7.72 16.05
CA LEU A 172 14.76 -7.14 17.09
C LEU A 172 14.64 -7.81 18.46
N GLN A 173 13.57 -8.59 18.70
CA GLN A 173 13.31 -9.26 19.97
C GLN A 173 13.36 -10.79 19.88
N MET A 174 13.70 -11.38 18.70
CA MET A 174 13.73 -12.84 18.53
C MET A 174 15.08 -13.50 18.81
N LYS A 175 16.13 -12.75 19.14
CA LYS A 175 17.45 -13.34 19.46
C LYS A 175 17.49 -14.18 20.72
N ASP A 176 16.46 -14.10 21.58
CA ASP A 176 16.38 -14.86 22.83
C ASP A 176 15.00 -15.49 23.03
N ARG A 177 14.74 -16.66 22.49
CA ARG A 177 13.99 -17.76 23.14
C ARG A 177 13.56 -18.86 22.18
N LYS A 178 13.91 -20.09 22.56
CA LYS A 178 13.52 -21.35 21.94
C LYS A 178 12.05 -21.67 22.24
N HIS A 179 11.10 -21.28 21.37
CA HIS A 179 9.80 -21.96 21.25
C HIS A 179 9.22 -21.73 19.84
N PRO A 180 8.95 -22.81 19.10
CA PRO A 180 8.37 -22.73 17.76
C PRO A 180 6.86 -22.93 17.85
N CYS A 181 6.10 -21.88 18.07
CA CYS A 181 4.65 -21.97 17.87
C CYS A 181 4.12 -20.62 17.41
N THR A 182 3.38 -20.62 16.36
CA THR A 182 2.33 -19.68 15.98
C THR A 182 2.36 -19.20 14.51
N TYR A 183 3.52 -18.91 13.89
CA TYR A 183 3.57 -18.57 12.45
C TYR A 183 3.10 -19.75 11.57
N LYS A 184 3.47 -20.98 11.95
CA LYS A 184 3.01 -22.21 11.26
C LYS A 184 1.50 -22.45 11.35
N GLN A 185 0.79 -21.80 12.25
CA GLN A 185 -0.65 -21.95 12.42
C GLN A 185 -1.45 -20.90 11.63
N ILE A 186 -0.89 -19.70 11.44
CA ILE A 186 -1.53 -18.61 10.69
C ILE A 186 -1.26 -18.76 9.19
N LEU A 187 -0.05 -19.16 8.79
CA LEU A 187 0.34 -19.33 7.37
C LEU A 187 -0.56 -20.30 6.58
N PRO A 188 -0.96 -21.48 7.12
CA PRO A 188 -1.90 -22.35 6.43
C PRO A 188 -3.29 -21.73 6.26
N TYR A 189 -3.70 -20.86 7.19
CA TYR A 189 -4.99 -20.17 7.13
C TYR A 189 -4.97 -19.07 6.06
N LEU A 190 -3.91 -18.30 5.98
CA LEU A 190 -3.69 -17.29 4.91
C LEU A 190 -3.58 -17.94 3.53
N LYS A 191 -2.85 -19.08 3.43
CA LYS A 191 -2.74 -19.87 2.19
C LYS A 191 -4.05 -20.56 1.79
N GLY A 192 -4.84 -21.03 2.77
CA GLY A 192 -6.13 -21.68 2.55
C GLY A 192 -7.22 -20.73 2.03
N GLN A 193 -7.04 -19.43 2.16
CA GLN A 193 -7.95 -18.40 1.68
C GLN A 193 -7.55 -17.80 0.30
N GLY A 194 -6.62 -18.44 -0.42
CA GLY A 194 -6.24 -18.00 -1.77
C GLY A 194 -5.29 -16.81 -1.80
N ILE A 195 -4.78 -16.36 -0.67
CA ILE A 195 -3.70 -15.39 -0.61
C ILE A 195 -2.42 -16.15 -0.95
N HIS A 196 -1.99 -16.05 -2.20
CA HIS A 196 -0.70 -16.56 -2.65
C HIS A 196 0.40 -15.68 -2.04
N VAL A 197 0.92 -16.16 -0.91
CA VAL A 197 2.11 -15.65 -0.24
C VAL A 197 3.27 -16.55 -0.62
#